data_f480c47eb2af9788a5cb4cea8b38805c
#
_entry.id   f480c47eb2af9788a5cb4cea8b38805c
#
_cell.length_a   1.000
_cell.length_b   1.000
_cell.length_c   1.000
_cell.angle_alpha   90.00
_cell.angle_beta   90.00
_cell.angle_gamma   90.00
#
_symmetry.space_group_name_H-M   'P 1'
#
loop_
_entity.id
_entity.type
_entity.pdbx_description
1 polymer ?
#
loop_
_entity_poly.entity_id
_entity_poly.type
_entity_poly.pdbx_seq_one_letter_code
_entity_poly.pdbx_strand_id
1 'polypeptide(L)'
;MADTQISDDRARTFADGLQTFEKDGDASAFAALFADDATTQRLDARGERRGEVEQFWQEYRSQFESISTTFSNVVEGSDEFALEWTSDARLTDGRPLQYRGVTVIVLEGDKISKLRTYYDSAQFAAIPADTAD
;
A
#
# COMPACT_ATOMS: atom_id res chain seq x y z
N MET A 1 8.34 14.16 6.27
CA MET A 1 7.70 14.09 6.12
C MET A 1 7.06 14.52 5.38
N ALA A 2 6.87 14.63 4.88
CA ALA A 2 6.30 15.37 4.07
C ALA A 2 5.32 14.71 3.25
N ASP A 3 4.40 14.14 3.81
CA ASP A 3 3.31 13.67 3.06
C ASP A 3 2.58 14.83 2.46
N THR A 4 2.05 14.66 1.29
CA THR A 4 1.20 15.68 0.72
C THR A 4 -0.02 15.81 1.60
N GLN A 5 -0.66 16.94 1.53
CA GLN A 5 -1.84 17.16 2.32
C GLN A 5 -3.04 16.47 1.67
N ILE A 6 -3.71 15.65 2.41
CA ILE A 6 -4.87 14.92 1.94
C ILE A 6 -6.11 15.56 2.57
N SER A 7 -7.01 16.07 1.73
CA SER A 7 -8.15 16.83 2.23
C SER A 7 -9.27 15.96 2.77
N ASP A 8 -9.54 14.84 2.12
CA ASP A 8 -10.64 13.99 2.55
C ASP A 8 -10.23 13.20 3.79
N ASP A 9 -11.06 13.24 4.82
CA ASP A 9 -10.73 12.58 6.08
C ASP A 9 -10.60 11.07 5.94
N ARG A 10 -11.41 10.46 5.07
CA ARG A 10 -11.38 9.01 4.89
C ARG A 10 -10.08 8.60 4.19
N ALA A 11 -9.67 9.37 3.19
CA ALA A 11 -8.42 9.08 2.49
C ALA A 11 -7.24 9.31 3.42
N ARG A 12 -7.30 10.33 4.26
CA ARG A 12 -6.25 10.58 5.24
C ARG A 12 -6.17 9.45 6.26
N THR A 13 -7.33 8.94 6.68
CA THR A 13 -7.38 7.82 7.61
C THR A 13 -6.71 6.60 6.98
N PHE A 14 -6.92 6.36 5.69
CA PHE A 14 -6.24 5.27 5.01
C PHE A 14 -4.74 5.48 5.02
N ALA A 15 -4.27 6.67 4.64
CA ALA A 15 -2.84 6.94 4.55
C ALA A 15 -2.18 6.80 5.92
N ASP A 16 -2.79 7.36 6.95
CA ASP A 16 -2.25 7.28 8.31
C ASP A 16 -2.27 5.83 8.79
N GLY A 17 -3.33 5.10 8.47
CA GLY A 17 -3.46 3.70 8.87
C GLY A 17 -2.40 2.85 8.22
N LEU A 18 -2.10 3.10 6.94
CA LEU A 18 -1.06 2.36 6.27
C LEU A 18 0.30 2.62 6.94
N GLN A 19 0.60 3.87 7.22
CA GLN A 19 1.89 4.20 7.83
C GLN A 19 2.01 3.60 9.23
N THR A 20 0.93 3.57 9.99
CA THR A 20 0.94 2.93 11.30
C THR A 20 1.14 1.42 11.17
N PHE A 21 0.43 0.80 10.23
CA PHE A 21 0.56 -0.62 9.99
C PHE A 21 2.00 -0.97 9.59
N GLU A 22 2.62 -0.13 8.78
CA GLU A 22 4.01 -0.38 8.36
C GLU A 22 4.95 -0.41 9.54
N LYS A 23 4.66 0.35 10.58
CA LYS A 23 5.52 0.41 11.76
C LYS A 23 5.23 -0.74 12.73
N ASP A 24 3.96 -1.03 13.00
CA ASP A 24 3.64 -1.97 14.06
C ASP A 24 3.22 -3.36 13.55
N GLY A 25 2.96 -3.49 12.26
CA GLY A 25 2.60 -4.79 11.69
C GLY A 25 1.21 -5.27 12.07
N ASP A 26 0.36 -4.41 12.62
CA ASP A 26 -0.96 -4.82 13.08
C ASP A 26 -1.95 -4.79 11.92
N ALA A 27 -2.01 -5.88 11.19
CA ALA A 27 -2.87 -5.96 10.01
C ALA A 27 -4.35 -5.96 10.37
N SER A 28 -4.70 -6.42 11.57
CA SER A 28 -6.11 -6.45 11.93
C SER A 28 -6.66 -5.05 12.13
N ALA A 29 -5.89 -4.17 12.75
CA ALA A 29 -6.31 -2.79 12.95
C ALA A 29 -6.43 -2.07 11.61
N PHE A 30 -5.51 -2.31 10.70
CA PHE A 30 -5.56 -1.67 9.38
C PHE A 30 -6.74 -2.24 8.57
N ALA A 31 -6.96 -3.55 8.64
CA ALA A 31 -8.06 -4.17 7.90
C ALA A 31 -9.42 -3.66 8.36
N ALA A 32 -9.51 -3.15 9.58
CA ALA A 32 -10.76 -2.61 10.08
C ALA A 32 -11.23 -1.39 9.30
N LEU A 33 -10.37 -0.76 8.51
CA LEU A 33 -10.75 0.37 7.67
C LEU A 33 -11.46 -0.10 6.39
N PHE A 34 -11.47 -1.39 6.12
CA PHE A 34 -12.01 -1.96 4.89
C PHE A 34 -13.35 -2.63 5.16
N ALA A 35 -14.23 -2.65 4.15
CA ALA A 35 -15.44 -3.43 4.25
C ALA A 35 -15.10 -4.91 4.30
N ASP A 36 -15.95 -5.72 4.93
CA ASP A 36 -15.66 -7.14 5.08
C ASP A 36 -15.48 -7.85 3.73
N ASP A 37 -16.23 -7.42 2.73
CA ASP A 37 -16.15 -8.01 1.41
C ASP A 37 -15.36 -7.15 0.43
N ALA A 38 -14.50 -6.29 0.94
CA ALA A 38 -13.72 -5.42 0.08
C ALA A 38 -12.90 -6.24 -0.91
N THR A 39 -12.68 -5.68 -2.09
CA THR A 39 -11.83 -6.33 -3.07
C THR A 39 -10.47 -5.66 -3.07
N THR A 40 -9.42 -6.43 -3.20
CA THR A 40 -8.07 -5.93 -3.24
C THR A 40 -7.34 -6.52 -4.45
N GLN A 41 -6.48 -5.72 -5.05
CA GLN A 41 -5.73 -6.18 -6.21
C GLN A 41 -4.34 -5.56 -6.18
N ARG A 42 -3.34 -6.39 -6.32
CA ARG A 42 -1.98 -5.94 -6.48
C ARG A 42 -1.54 -6.17 -7.91
N LEU A 43 -0.36 -5.66 -8.23
CA LEU A 43 0.21 -5.79 -9.55
C LEU A 43 0.82 -7.18 -9.68
N ASP A 44 0.00 -8.17 -9.87
CA ASP A 44 0.48 -9.51 -10.13
C ASP A 44 -0.58 -10.25 -10.94
N ALA A 45 -0.31 -11.48 -11.26
CA ALA A 45 -1.16 -12.22 -12.17
C ALA A 45 -2.38 -12.82 -11.51
N ARG A 46 -2.50 -12.71 -10.19
CA ARG A 46 -3.62 -13.37 -9.55
C ARG A 46 -4.92 -12.64 -9.66
N GLY A 47 -4.88 -11.36 -9.93
CA GLY A 47 -6.09 -10.60 -10.08
C GLY A 47 -6.69 -10.19 -8.76
N GLU A 48 -7.98 -9.91 -8.79
CA GLU A 48 -8.68 -9.33 -7.68
C GLU A 48 -9.03 -10.38 -6.63
N ARG A 49 -8.90 -10.02 -5.38
CA ARG A 49 -9.27 -10.89 -4.26
C ARG A 49 -10.43 -10.24 -3.53
N ARG A 50 -11.38 -11.04 -3.08
CA ARG A 50 -12.53 -10.52 -2.32
C ARG A 50 -12.43 -10.99 -0.88
N GLY A 51 -12.55 -10.06 0.05
CA GLY A 51 -12.41 -10.36 1.46
C GLY A 51 -10.98 -10.68 1.82
N GLU A 52 -10.77 -11.23 3.01
CA GLU A 52 -9.44 -11.62 3.47
C GLU A 52 -8.44 -10.46 3.43
N VAL A 53 -8.92 -9.26 3.76
CA VAL A 53 -8.09 -8.07 3.67
C VAL A 53 -6.91 -8.14 4.63
N GLU A 54 -7.15 -8.65 5.82
CA GLU A 54 -6.07 -8.76 6.80
C GLU A 54 -4.94 -9.65 6.25
N GLN A 55 -5.30 -10.77 5.64
CA GLN A 55 -4.31 -11.67 5.08
C GLN A 55 -3.58 -11.05 3.91
N PHE A 56 -4.31 -10.29 3.07
CA PHE A 56 -3.70 -9.58 1.95
C PHE A 56 -2.57 -8.68 2.43
N TRP A 57 -2.82 -7.92 3.49
CA TRP A 57 -1.81 -6.99 3.99
C TRP A 57 -0.71 -7.69 4.76
N GLN A 58 -1.03 -8.77 5.49
CA GLN A 58 0.00 -9.53 6.17
C GLN A 58 0.98 -10.13 5.16
N GLU A 59 0.47 -10.64 4.05
CA GLU A 59 1.35 -11.20 3.03
C GLU A 59 2.26 -10.14 2.44
N TYR A 60 1.71 -8.96 2.20
CA TYR A 60 2.52 -7.87 1.65
C TYR A 60 3.60 -7.46 2.65
N ARG A 61 3.21 -7.22 3.89
CA ARG A 61 4.13 -6.72 4.90
C ARG A 61 5.23 -7.73 5.21
N SER A 62 4.91 -9.01 5.09
CA SER A 62 5.87 -10.05 5.46
C SER A 62 7.08 -10.11 4.56
N GLN A 63 7.05 -9.45 3.42
CA GLN A 63 8.21 -9.40 2.54
C GLN A 63 9.30 -8.49 3.08
N PHE A 64 8.99 -7.66 4.03
CA PHE A 64 9.89 -6.60 4.46
C PHE A 64 10.32 -6.75 5.90
N GLU A 65 11.60 -6.46 6.14
CA GLU A 65 12.09 -6.26 7.48
C GLU A 65 11.58 -4.92 7.98
N SER A 66 11.57 -3.91 7.12
CA SER A 66 11.03 -2.60 7.44
C SER A 66 10.52 -1.94 6.17
N ILE A 67 9.55 -1.07 6.30
CA ILE A 67 9.01 -0.31 5.18
C ILE A 67 8.41 0.98 5.69
N SER A 68 8.58 2.04 4.93
CA SER A 68 8.04 3.35 5.25
C SER A 68 7.57 4.01 3.96
N THR A 69 6.32 4.39 3.89
CA THR A 69 5.71 4.97 2.69
C THR A 69 5.39 6.44 2.92
N THR A 70 5.71 7.27 1.94
CA THR A 70 5.39 8.69 1.93
C THR A 70 4.47 8.97 0.76
N PHE A 71 3.39 9.69 0.99
CA PHE A 71 2.44 10.04 -0.06
C PHE A 71 2.83 11.38 -0.65
N SER A 72 2.88 11.46 -1.97
CA SER A 72 3.41 12.64 -2.65
C SER A 72 2.36 13.40 -3.44
N ASN A 73 1.28 12.76 -3.84
CA ASN A 73 0.26 13.43 -4.63
C ASN A 73 -1.04 12.65 -4.52
N VAL A 74 -2.18 13.36 -4.50
CA VAL A 74 -3.46 12.71 -4.37
C VAL A 74 -4.43 13.31 -5.36
N VAL A 75 -5.08 12.46 -6.14
CA VAL A 75 -6.15 12.88 -7.03
C VAL A 75 -7.45 12.48 -6.34
N GLU A 76 -8.31 13.45 -6.04
CA GLU A 76 -9.49 13.22 -5.24
C GLU A 76 -10.76 13.29 -6.05
N GLY A 77 -11.54 12.24 -6.02
CA GLY A 77 -12.92 12.26 -6.50
C GLY A 77 -13.84 12.34 -5.31
N SER A 78 -15.11 12.02 -5.48
CA SER A 78 -16.04 12.06 -4.36
C SER A 78 -15.91 10.82 -3.47
N ASP A 79 -15.74 9.65 -4.05
CA ASP A 79 -15.58 8.41 -3.30
C ASP A 79 -14.45 7.56 -3.85
N GLU A 80 -13.66 8.10 -4.74
CA GLU A 80 -12.55 7.36 -5.32
C GLU A 80 -11.31 8.25 -5.30
N PHE A 81 -10.20 7.72 -4.85
CA PHE A 81 -8.99 8.51 -4.66
C PHE A 81 -7.80 7.76 -5.20
N ALA A 82 -6.90 8.47 -5.87
CA ALA A 82 -5.64 7.88 -6.32
C ALA A 82 -4.51 8.56 -5.56
N LEU A 83 -3.75 7.79 -4.81
CA LEU A 83 -2.69 8.30 -3.97
C LEU A 83 -1.35 7.82 -4.51
N GLU A 84 -0.50 8.74 -4.91
CA GLU A 84 0.84 8.41 -5.37
C GLU A 84 1.79 8.39 -4.20
N TRP A 85 2.69 7.43 -4.19
CA TRP A 85 3.55 7.24 -3.05
C TRP A 85 4.93 6.71 -3.43
N THR A 86 5.87 6.86 -2.52
CA THR A 86 7.19 6.25 -2.60
C THR A 86 7.40 5.47 -1.31
N SER A 87 7.91 4.26 -1.42
CA SER A 87 8.22 3.44 -0.26
C SER A 87 9.72 3.20 -0.18
N ASP A 88 10.25 3.34 1.02
CA ASP A 88 11.62 2.98 1.33
C ASP A 88 11.53 1.73 2.18
N ALA A 89 12.18 0.67 1.78
CA ALA A 89 12.01 -0.61 2.43
C ALA A 89 13.31 -1.39 2.52
N ARG A 90 13.30 -2.39 3.36
CA ARG A 90 14.37 -3.38 3.44
C ARG A 90 13.70 -4.73 3.41
N LEU A 91 14.11 -5.57 2.48
CA LEU A 91 13.55 -6.90 2.38
C LEU A 91 14.09 -7.78 3.52
N THR A 92 13.44 -8.91 3.74
CA THR A 92 13.85 -9.79 4.84
C THR A 92 15.25 -10.33 4.67
N ASP A 93 15.78 -10.32 3.46
CA ASP A 93 17.17 -10.75 3.24
C ASP A 93 18.15 -9.60 3.45
N GLY A 94 17.67 -8.46 3.89
CA GLY A 94 18.52 -7.29 4.18
C GLY A 94 18.73 -6.35 3.01
N ARG A 95 18.20 -6.64 1.85
CA ARG A 95 18.44 -5.81 0.67
C ARG A 95 17.55 -4.57 0.72
N PRO A 96 18.12 -3.38 0.62
CA PRO A 96 17.30 -2.17 0.60
C PRO A 96 16.66 -1.98 -0.76
N LEU A 97 15.49 -1.37 -0.77
CA LEU A 97 14.87 -1.00 -2.03
C LEU A 97 13.99 0.22 -1.85
N GLN A 98 13.84 0.96 -2.93
CA GLN A 98 12.93 2.08 -2.99
C GLN A 98 12.08 1.90 -4.23
N TYR A 99 10.78 2.07 -4.09
CA TYR A 99 9.91 1.92 -5.24
C TYR A 99 8.72 2.85 -5.12
N ARG A 100 8.08 3.12 -6.22
CA ARG A 100 6.99 4.07 -6.30
C ARG A 100 5.76 3.40 -6.85
N GLY A 101 4.62 3.95 -6.54
CA GLY A 101 3.38 3.44 -7.07
C GLY A 101 2.22 4.38 -6.85
N VAL A 102 1.05 3.89 -7.19
CA VAL A 102 -0.20 4.59 -6.96
C VAL A 102 -1.20 3.57 -6.44
N THR A 103 -1.94 3.97 -5.42
CA THR A 103 -2.99 3.15 -4.86
C THR A 103 -4.31 3.86 -5.11
N VAL A 104 -5.28 3.14 -5.67
CA VAL A 104 -6.61 3.67 -5.91
C VAL A 104 -7.53 3.01 -4.89
N ILE A 105 -8.22 3.82 -4.10
CA ILE A 105 -9.20 3.31 -3.15
C ILE A 105 -10.58 3.82 -3.52
N VAL A 106 -11.58 2.97 -3.36
CA VAL A 106 -12.97 3.32 -3.56
C VAL A 106 -13.66 3.17 -2.21
N LEU A 107 -14.38 4.20 -1.80
CA LEU A 107 -15.02 4.21 -0.49
C LEU A 107 -16.53 4.01 -0.61
N GLU A 108 -17.08 3.34 0.38
CA GLU A 108 -18.51 3.17 0.48
C GLU A 108 -18.82 3.56 1.91
N GLY A 109 -19.39 4.73 2.10
CA GLY A 109 -19.52 5.30 3.43
C GLY A 109 -18.14 5.54 4.01
N ASP A 110 -17.89 5.02 5.18
CA ASP A 110 -16.61 5.21 5.84
C ASP A 110 -15.63 4.07 5.58
N LYS A 111 -16.02 3.08 4.81
CA LYS A 111 -15.18 1.90 4.62
C LYS A 111 -14.63 1.85 3.21
N ILE A 112 -13.45 1.28 3.07
CA ILE A 112 -12.86 1.05 1.75
C ILE A 112 -13.49 -0.20 1.18
N SER A 113 -14.13 -0.08 0.03
CA SER A 113 -14.79 -1.22 -0.62
C SER A 113 -13.92 -1.84 -1.70
N LYS A 114 -12.93 -1.10 -2.21
CA LYS A 114 -12.06 -1.62 -3.25
C LYS A 114 -10.71 -0.94 -3.18
N LEU A 115 -9.67 -1.69 -3.39
CA LEU A 115 -8.32 -1.16 -3.45
C LEU A 115 -7.59 -1.79 -4.62
N ARG A 116 -6.93 -0.97 -5.43
CA ARG A 116 -6.05 -1.44 -6.48
C ARG A 116 -4.73 -0.73 -6.30
N THR A 117 -3.63 -1.44 -6.35
CA THR A 117 -2.34 -0.80 -6.19
C THR A 117 -1.41 -1.22 -7.32
N TYR A 118 -0.73 -0.25 -7.90
CA TYR A 118 0.18 -0.43 -9.01
C TYR A 118 1.53 0.14 -8.64
N TYR A 119 2.59 -0.59 -8.84
CA TYR A 119 3.89 -0.10 -8.45
C TYR A 119 4.99 -0.71 -9.31
N ASP A 120 6.16 -0.13 -9.23
CA ASP A 120 7.30 -0.56 -10.01
C ASP A 120 7.85 -1.85 -9.39
N SER A 121 7.39 -2.98 -9.89
CA SER A 121 7.79 -4.27 -9.34
C SER A 121 9.19 -4.67 -9.76
N ALA A 122 9.78 -3.98 -10.71
CA ALA A 122 11.14 -4.32 -11.13
C ALA A 122 12.14 -4.18 -10.00
N GLN A 123 11.87 -3.30 -9.05
CA GLN A 123 12.79 -3.12 -7.94
C GLN A 123 12.87 -4.38 -7.05
N PHE A 124 11.77 -5.14 -6.98
CA PHE A 124 11.77 -6.36 -6.18
C PHE A 124 12.58 -7.47 -6.80
N ALA A 125 12.58 -7.52 -8.12
CA ALA A 125 13.30 -8.56 -8.83
C ALA A 125 14.65 -8.09 -9.32
N ALA A 126 15.13 -7.00 -8.80
CA ALA A 126 16.33 -6.40 -9.30
C ALA A 126 17.48 -7.34 -9.18
N ILE A 127 18.15 -7.49 -10.26
CA ILE A 127 19.32 -8.23 -10.27
C ILE A 127 20.37 -7.39 -9.70
N PRO A 128 21.13 -7.92 -8.92
CA PRO A 128 22.18 -7.21 -8.34
C PRO A 128 22.98 -6.61 -9.41
N ALA A 129 22.97 -5.40 -9.41
CA ALA A 129 23.56 -4.67 -10.45
C ALA A 129 24.90 -4.91 -10.53
N ASP A 130 25.34 -5.26 -9.53
CA ASP A 130 26.54 -5.42 -9.45
C ASP A 130 26.92 -6.43 -10.24
N THR A 131 26.18 -7.25 -10.42
CA THR A 131 26.58 -8.27 -11.12
C THR A 131 26.97 -7.78 -12.33
N ALA A 132 26.60 -6.87 -12.60
CA ALA A 132 26.96 -6.41 -13.77
C ALA A 132 28.13 -5.78 -13.63
N ASP A 133 28.56 -5.78 -13.20
CA ASP A 133 29.36 -4.99 -13.22
C ASP A 133 30.12 -5.15 -13.00
#